data_7074cfa740e3ee067daff0cf113da224
#
_entry.id   7074cfa740e3ee067daff0cf113da224
#
_cell.length_a   1.000
_cell.length_b   1.000
_cell.length_c   1.000
_cell.angle_alpha   90.00
_cell.angle_beta   90.00
_cell.angle_gamma   90.00
#
_symmetry.space_group_name_H-M   'P 1'
#
loop_
_entity.id
_entity.type
_entity.pdbx_description
1 polymer ?
#
loop_
_entity_poly.entity_id
_entity_poly.type
_entity_poly.pdbx_seq_one_letter_code
_entity_poly.pdbx_strand_id
1 'polypeptide(L)'
;MKGKLIVFEGTDGSGKATQSRLLCQHLTREGIPFKNIDFPRYGQPSAVMVQEYLNGKLGKNPGDVNAYAASMFFSMDRYASYKQDWGGFYEAGGLIVADRYTTSNAVHQASKLPEGERQEYLDWLFGLEYGRLGLPEPDLVLYLDMPTEITERMMRGREQATGTHADIHEQDEAYLKSCRANAREVVRRCGWTVVRCSAGDAPRTVEDIQQEVWGIVKTLL
;
A
#
# COMPACT_ATOMS: atom_id res chain seq x y z
N MET A 1 -15.08 15.17 15.25
CA MET A 1 -14.16 14.00 15.32
C MET A 1 -13.42 13.96 13.99
N LYS A 2 -12.14 13.61 13.98
CA LYS A 2 -11.42 13.35 12.71
C LYS A 2 -12.03 12.16 11.99
N GLY A 3 -11.82 12.07 10.69
CA GLY A 3 -12.27 10.96 9.86
C GLY A 3 -11.59 9.65 10.21
N LYS A 4 -11.91 8.63 9.42
CA LYS A 4 -11.30 7.30 9.48
C LYS A 4 -10.48 7.05 8.22
N LEU A 5 -9.32 6.40 8.36
CA LEU A 5 -8.46 6.02 7.25
C LEU A 5 -8.24 4.50 7.26
N ILE A 6 -8.74 3.83 6.24
CA ILE A 6 -8.53 2.40 5.98
C ILE A 6 -7.53 2.25 4.85
N VAL A 7 -6.49 1.47 5.07
CA VAL A 7 -5.44 1.22 4.07
C VAL A 7 -5.42 -0.25 3.67
N PHE A 8 -5.45 -0.52 2.38
CA PHE A 8 -5.10 -1.81 1.82
C PHE A 8 -3.60 -1.86 1.54
N GLU A 9 -2.92 -2.83 2.14
CA GLU A 9 -1.51 -3.08 1.96
C GLU A 9 -1.27 -4.54 1.55
N GLY A 10 -0.13 -4.80 0.94
CA GLY A 10 0.29 -6.14 0.49
C GLY A 10 1.25 -6.04 -0.69
N THR A 11 1.95 -7.13 -0.99
CA THR A 11 2.85 -7.21 -2.14
C THR A 11 2.10 -7.12 -3.47
N ASP A 12 2.82 -6.88 -4.57
CA ASP A 12 2.19 -6.78 -5.90
C ASP A 12 1.52 -8.09 -6.28
N GLY A 13 0.36 -7.98 -6.94
CA GLY A 13 -0.48 -9.13 -7.26
C GLY A 13 -1.31 -9.69 -6.10
N SER A 14 -1.26 -9.14 -4.88
CA SER A 14 -2.04 -9.65 -3.73
C SER A 14 -3.55 -9.35 -3.77
N GLY A 15 -4.01 -8.54 -4.74
CA GLY A 15 -5.43 -8.22 -4.91
C GLY A 15 -5.90 -6.93 -4.25
N LYS A 16 -5.00 -6.04 -3.80
CA LYS A 16 -5.33 -4.75 -3.14
C LYS A 16 -6.37 -3.94 -3.91
N ALA A 17 -6.09 -3.59 -5.16
CA ALA A 17 -7.00 -2.79 -5.98
C ALA A 17 -8.38 -3.44 -6.15
N THR A 18 -8.43 -4.77 -6.25
CA THR A 18 -9.71 -5.51 -6.35
C THR A 18 -10.50 -5.39 -5.06
N GLN A 19 -9.86 -5.64 -3.90
CA GLN A 19 -10.54 -5.63 -2.61
C GLN A 19 -10.92 -4.20 -2.17
N SER A 20 -10.06 -3.21 -2.44
CA SER A 20 -10.37 -1.80 -2.22
C SER A 20 -11.61 -1.36 -3.03
N ARG A 21 -11.64 -1.67 -4.34
CA ARG A 21 -12.78 -1.38 -5.20
C ARG A 21 -14.07 -2.06 -4.73
N LEU A 22 -14.01 -3.32 -4.30
CA LEU A 22 -15.18 -4.04 -3.78
C LEU A 22 -15.66 -3.47 -2.45
N LEU A 23 -14.75 -3.06 -1.57
CA LEU A 23 -15.12 -2.34 -0.35
C LEU A 23 -15.84 -1.03 -0.68
N CYS A 24 -15.32 -0.26 -1.62
CA CYS A 24 -15.97 0.98 -2.09
C CYS A 24 -17.39 0.73 -2.64
N GLN A 25 -17.59 -0.35 -3.41
CA GLN A 25 -18.91 -0.75 -3.88
C GLN A 25 -19.84 -1.12 -2.73
N HIS A 26 -19.33 -1.78 -1.70
CA HIS A 26 -20.11 -2.13 -0.50
C HIS A 26 -20.52 -0.88 0.28
N LEU A 27 -19.59 0.03 0.54
CA LEU A 27 -19.86 1.31 1.22
C LEU A 27 -20.92 2.13 0.46
N THR A 28 -20.84 2.15 -0.88
CA THR A 28 -21.85 2.81 -1.72
C THR A 28 -23.25 2.20 -1.53
N ARG A 29 -23.37 0.85 -1.48
CA ARG A 29 -24.68 0.18 -1.25
C ARG A 29 -25.24 0.48 0.14
N GLU A 30 -24.37 0.60 1.14
CA GLU A 30 -24.77 0.96 2.51
C GLU A 30 -25.03 2.47 2.69
N GLY A 31 -24.82 3.28 1.65
CA GLY A 31 -25.01 4.74 1.72
C GLY A 31 -23.97 5.47 2.59
N ILE A 32 -22.82 4.87 2.85
CA ILE A 32 -21.76 5.42 3.67
C ILE A 32 -20.89 6.33 2.79
N PRO A 33 -20.75 7.65 3.10
CA PRO A 33 -19.90 8.55 2.34
C PRO A 33 -18.42 8.22 2.55
N PHE A 34 -17.65 8.13 1.46
CA PHE A 34 -16.21 7.89 1.51
C PHE A 34 -15.49 8.58 0.34
N LYS A 35 -14.17 8.70 0.46
CA LYS A 35 -13.26 8.94 -0.66
C LYS A 35 -12.34 7.75 -0.85
N ASN A 36 -12.15 7.34 -2.11
CA ASN A 36 -11.14 6.35 -2.48
C ASN A 36 -9.90 7.06 -3.02
N ILE A 37 -8.73 6.70 -2.52
CA ILE A 37 -7.44 7.23 -2.93
C ILE A 37 -6.48 6.08 -3.22
N ASP A 38 -5.53 6.31 -4.11
CA ASP A 38 -4.49 5.34 -4.45
C ASP A 38 -3.13 6.02 -4.58
N PHE A 39 -2.08 5.27 -4.32
CA PHE A 39 -0.71 5.75 -4.43
C PHE A 39 0.19 4.74 -5.14
N PRO A 40 1.12 5.21 -6.00
CA PRO A 40 1.36 6.61 -6.37
C PRO A 40 0.28 7.15 -7.33
N ARG A 41 0.02 8.46 -7.26
CA ARG A 41 -0.96 9.13 -8.13
C ARG A 41 -0.40 9.41 -9.52
N TYR A 42 -0.23 8.35 -10.31
CA TYR A 42 0.30 8.47 -11.67
C TYR A 42 -0.40 9.55 -12.49
N GLY A 43 0.39 10.33 -13.23
CA GLY A 43 -0.10 11.45 -14.04
C GLY A 43 -0.24 12.78 -13.27
N GLN A 44 -0.11 12.78 -11.95
CA GLN A 44 -0.09 14.03 -11.17
C GLN A 44 1.32 14.59 -11.06
N PRO A 45 1.50 15.93 -11.03
CA PRO A 45 2.82 16.55 -10.90
C PRO A 45 3.58 16.12 -9.65
N SER A 46 2.90 15.81 -8.56
CA SER A 46 3.49 15.33 -7.30
C SER A 46 4.11 13.94 -7.41
N ALA A 47 3.67 13.12 -8.35
CA ALA A 47 4.15 11.75 -8.56
C ALA A 47 5.29 11.64 -9.59
N VAL A 48 5.76 12.75 -10.17
CA VAL A 48 6.80 12.73 -11.23
C VAL A 48 8.07 12.02 -10.74
N MET A 49 8.58 12.37 -9.55
CA MET A 49 9.79 11.73 -9.02
C MET A 49 9.58 10.24 -8.72
N VAL A 50 8.38 9.85 -8.30
CA VAL A 50 8.01 8.43 -8.13
C VAL A 50 8.06 7.70 -9.48
N GLN A 51 7.49 8.30 -10.52
CA GLN A 51 7.49 7.71 -11.87
C GLN A 51 8.92 7.59 -12.43
N GLU A 52 9.77 8.63 -12.28
CA GLU A 52 11.17 8.59 -12.71
C GLU A 52 11.93 7.46 -12.00
N TYR A 53 11.69 7.29 -10.70
CA TYR A 53 12.30 6.23 -9.92
C TYR A 53 11.80 4.84 -10.37
N LEU A 54 10.50 4.60 -10.43
CA LEU A 54 9.93 3.30 -10.79
C LEU A 54 10.23 2.91 -12.25
N ASN A 55 10.36 3.91 -13.15
CA ASN A 55 10.78 3.69 -14.54
C ASN A 55 12.29 3.47 -14.71
N GLY A 56 13.05 3.39 -13.61
CA GLY A 56 14.48 3.12 -13.65
C GLY A 56 15.35 4.26 -14.22
N LYS A 57 14.86 5.51 -14.18
CA LYS A 57 15.65 6.68 -14.63
C LYS A 57 16.64 7.18 -13.59
N LEU A 58 16.40 6.85 -12.31
CA LEU A 58 17.29 7.18 -11.20
C LEU A 58 18.17 6.00 -10.76
N GLY A 59 18.15 4.91 -11.52
CA GLY A 59 18.86 3.66 -11.26
C GLY A 59 18.06 2.49 -11.80
N LYS A 60 18.73 1.39 -12.14
CA LYS A 60 18.08 0.22 -12.78
C LYS A 60 17.57 -0.82 -11.79
N ASN A 61 18.05 -0.76 -10.55
CA ASN A 61 17.67 -1.68 -9.49
C ASN A 61 17.01 -0.90 -8.34
N PRO A 62 16.10 -1.55 -7.56
CA PRO A 62 15.47 -0.91 -6.41
C PRO A 62 16.46 -0.29 -5.41
N GLY A 63 17.64 -0.91 -5.25
CA GLY A 63 18.68 -0.49 -4.33
C GLY A 63 19.52 0.70 -4.78
N ASP A 64 19.47 1.10 -6.06
CA ASP A 64 20.27 2.22 -6.60
C ASP A 64 19.84 3.57 -5.98
N VAL A 65 18.60 3.66 -5.51
CA VAL A 65 18.10 4.78 -4.71
C VAL A 65 17.89 4.29 -3.28
N ASN A 66 18.53 4.93 -2.30
CA ASN A 66 18.42 4.51 -0.90
C ASN A 66 16.99 4.64 -0.37
N ALA A 67 16.70 3.93 0.72
CA ALA A 67 15.37 3.84 1.32
C ALA A 67 14.77 5.21 1.69
N TYR A 68 15.60 6.10 2.23
CA TYR A 68 15.18 7.43 2.69
C TYR A 68 14.81 8.34 1.51
N ALA A 69 15.69 8.43 0.49
CA ALA A 69 15.44 9.25 -0.70
C ALA A 69 14.20 8.77 -1.48
N ALA A 70 14.06 7.46 -1.72
CA ALA A 70 12.89 6.91 -2.37
C ALA A 70 11.61 7.22 -1.56
N SER A 71 11.66 7.10 -0.23
CA SER A 71 10.51 7.41 0.63
C SER A 71 10.07 8.87 0.51
N MET A 72 10.99 9.82 0.38
CA MET A 72 10.66 11.23 0.19
C MET A 72 9.82 11.47 -1.07
N PHE A 73 10.10 10.75 -2.17
CA PHE A 73 9.32 10.89 -3.40
C PHE A 73 7.85 10.51 -3.17
N PHE A 74 7.62 9.37 -2.54
CA PHE A 74 6.26 8.91 -2.21
C PHE A 74 5.58 9.81 -1.16
N SER A 75 6.32 10.28 -0.16
CA SER A 75 5.79 11.16 0.89
C SER A 75 5.27 12.47 0.33
N MET A 76 5.99 13.07 -0.65
CA MET A 76 5.56 14.30 -1.30
C MET A 76 4.26 14.11 -2.11
N ASP A 77 4.11 12.97 -2.77
CA ASP A 77 2.86 12.67 -3.49
C ASP A 77 1.68 12.51 -2.51
N ARG A 78 1.87 11.81 -1.39
CA ARG A 78 0.85 11.68 -0.34
C ARG A 78 0.48 13.03 0.27
N TYR A 79 1.48 13.85 0.59
CA TYR A 79 1.25 15.17 1.17
C TYR A 79 0.48 16.10 0.22
N ALA A 80 0.88 16.14 -1.04
CA ALA A 80 0.16 16.92 -2.05
C ALA A 80 -1.29 16.45 -2.21
N SER A 81 -1.52 15.13 -2.24
CA SER A 81 -2.85 14.52 -2.29
C SER A 81 -3.72 14.97 -1.11
N TYR A 82 -3.17 14.85 0.10
CA TYR A 82 -3.87 15.26 1.32
C TYR A 82 -4.30 16.72 1.26
N LYS A 83 -3.38 17.60 0.90
CA LYS A 83 -3.65 19.05 0.85
C LYS A 83 -4.63 19.46 -0.23
N GLN A 84 -4.60 18.78 -1.40
CA GLN A 84 -5.35 19.19 -2.58
C GLN A 84 -6.72 18.54 -2.70
N ASP A 85 -6.88 17.32 -2.15
CA ASP A 85 -8.06 16.52 -2.44
C ASP A 85 -8.83 16.05 -1.20
N TRP A 86 -8.23 15.18 -0.38
CA TRP A 86 -9.00 14.43 0.60
C TRP A 86 -8.90 14.94 2.04
N GLY A 87 -7.90 15.77 2.34
CA GLY A 87 -7.66 16.22 3.71
C GLY A 87 -8.84 16.96 4.33
N GLY A 88 -9.50 17.88 3.59
CA GLY A 88 -10.68 18.58 4.08
C GLY A 88 -11.85 17.65 4.39
N PHE A 89 -12.07 16.62 3.57
CA PHE A 89 -13.10 15.62 3.79
C PHE A 89 -12.78 14.75 5.03
N TYR A 90 -11.53 14.33 5.19
CA TYR A 90 -11.06 13.62 6.37
C TYR A 90 -11.22 14.44 7.65
N GLU A 91 -10.79 15.71 7.65
CA GLU A 91 -10.90 16.59 8.83
C GLU A 91 -12.36 16.88 9.23
N ALA A 92 -13.28 16.81 8.26
CA ALA A 92 -14.72 16.90 8.49
C ALA A 92 -15.37 15.59 9.01
N GLY A 93 -14.58 14.55 9.27
CA GLY A 93 -15.07 13.27 9.77
C GLY A 93 -15.33 12.20 8.69
N GLY A 94 -14.87 12.43 7.46
CA GLY A 94 -15.08 11.52 6.33
C GLY A 94 -14.24 10.24 6.41
N LEU A 95 -14.75 9.19 5.76
CA LEU A 95 -14.07 7.90 5.62
C LEU A 95 -13.18 7.91 4.37
N ILE A 96 -11.92 7.52 4.53
CA ILE A 96 -10.96 7.36 3.44
C ILE A 96 -10.64 5.88 3.27
N VAL A 97 -10.68 5.41 2.04
CA VAL A 97 -10.20 4.07 1.64
C VAL A 97 -8.99 4.26 0.73
N ALA A 98 -7.83 3.77 1.15
CA ALA A 98 -6.58 3.93 0.43
C ALA A 98 -6.08 2.59 -0.12
N ASP A 99 -5.75 2.53 -1.42
CA ASP A 99 -4.89 1.48 -1.98
C ASP A 99 -3.45 1.97 -1.89
N ARG A 100 -2.68 1.41 -0.96
CA ARG A 100 -1.34 1.85 -0.53
C ARG A 100 -1.35 3.20 0.21
N TYR A 101 -0.35 3.37 1.07
CA TYR A 101 -0.11 4.58 1.84
C TYR A 101 1.37 4.63 2.31
N THR A 102 1.66 5.30 3.42
CA THR A 102 2.97 5.27 4.11
C THR A 102 3.41 3.82 4.42
N THR A 103 2.47 2.94 4.67
CA THR A 103 2.64 1.51 4.90
C THR A 103 3.42 0.82 3.79
N SER A 104 3.25 1.22 2.52
CA SER A 104 4.03 0.68 1.42
C SER A 104 5.52 1.02 1.50
N ASN A 105 5.88 2.21 2.01
CA ASN A 105 7.28 2.53 2.26
C ASN A 105 7.85 1.65 3.39
N ALA A 106 7.07 1.42 4.46
CA ALA A 106 7.47 0.53 5.55
C ALA A 106 7.73 -0.90 5.06
N VAL A 107 6.95 -1.39 4.08
CA VAL A 107 7.16 -2.73 3.48
C VAL A 107 8.31 -2.72 2.48
N HIS A 108 8.26 -1.83 1.49
CA HIS A 108 9.15 -1.88 0.33
C HIS A 108 10.50 -1.19 0.57
N GLN A 109 10.52 -0.02 1.19
CA GLN A 109 11.79 0.71 1.35
C GLN A 109 12.61 0.17 2.53
N ALA A 110 11.97 -0.21 3.65
CA ALA A 110 12.69 -0.83 4.77
C ALA A 110 13.34 -2.15 4.37
N SER A 111 12.81 -2.88 3.38
CA SER A 111 13.41 -4.15 2.93
C SER A 111 14.79 -3.99 2.28
N LYS A 112 15.16 -2.77 1.87
CA LYS A 112 16.48 -2.43 1.33
C LYS A 112 17.57 -2.33 2.41
N LEU A 113 17.14 -2.21 3.67
CA LEU A 113 18.05 -2.00 4.80
C LEU A 113 18.35 -3.30 5.53
N PRO A 114 19.54 -3.41 6.15
CA PRO A 114 19.83 -4.46 7.10
C PRO A 114 18.75 -4.53 8.19
N GLU A 115 18.46 -5.72 8.69
CA GLU A 115 17.40 -5.93 9.68
C GLU A 115 17.56 -5.03 10.92
N GLY A 116 18.80 -4.85 11.41
CA GLY A 116 19.11 -4.00 12.56
C GLY A 116 18.83 -2.51 12.38
N GLU A 117 18.74 -2.02 11.13
CA GLU A 117 18.50 -0.61 10.82
C GLU A 117 17.02 -0.31 10.52
N ARG A 118 16.20 -1.34 10.34
CA ARG A 118 14.79 -1.17 9.91
C ARG A 118 13.94 -0.44 10.94
N GLN A 119 14.22 -0.64 12.25
CA GLN A 119 13.47 0.06 13.30
C GLN A 119 13.71 1.56 13.25
N GLU A 120 14.96 1.99 13.14
CA GLU A 120 15.31 3.41 13.04
C GLU A 120 14.67 4.05 11.81
N TYR A 121 14.67 3.33 10.69
CA TYR A 121 13.99 3.79 9.47
C TYR A 121 12.48 3.92 9.66
N LEU A 122 11.80 2.97 10.31
CA LEU A 122 10.36 3.05 10.56
C LEU A 122 10.02 4.21 11.48
N ASP A 123 10.81 4.44 12.52
CA ASP A 123 10.64 5.57 13.45
C ASP A 123 10.81 6.90 12.71
N TRP A 124 11.82 6.98 11.82
CA TRP A 124 12.02 8.14 10.96
C TRP A 124 10.83 8.35 10.00
N LEU A 125 10.39 7.29 9.29
CA LEU A 125 9.31 7.36 8.30
C LEU A 125 8.01 7.85 8.92
N PHE A 126 7.59 7.24 10.02
CA PHE A 126 6.35 7.58 10.71
C PHE A 126 6.47 8.94 11.40
N GLY A 127 7.63 9.25 11.99
CA GLY A 127 7.90 10.58 12.55
C GLY A 127 7.88 11.68 11.50
N LEU A 128 8.35 11.42 10.27
CA LEU A 128 8.25 12.34 9.15
C LEU A 128 6.80 12.52 8.72
N GLU A 129 6.13 11.44 8.29
CA GLU A 129 4.84 11.55 7.62
C GLU A 129 3.70 11.87 8.60
N TYR A 130 3.59 11.18 9.71
CA TYR A 130 2.53 11.40 10.68
C TYR A 130 2.84 12.59 11.62
N GLY A 131 4.12 12.73 11.99
CA GLY A 131 4.55 13.79 12.92
C GLY A 131 4.80 15.13 12.24
N ARG A 132 5.69 15.19 11.24
CA ARG A 132 6.15 16.46 10.66
C ARG A 132 5.29 16.95 9.51
N LEU A 133 4.87 16.06 8.61
CA LEU A 133 3.97 16.39 7.50
C LEU A 133 2.50 16.47 7.95
N GLY A 134 2.16 15.89 9.10
CA GLY A 134 0.80 15.89 9.65
C GLY A 134 -0.19 15.06 8.83
N LEU A 135 0.32 14.09 8.08
CA LEU A 135 -0.54 13.11 7.41
C LEU A 135 -1.24 12.23 8.45
N PRO A 136 -2.52 11.84 8.24
CA PRO A 136 -3.20 10.96 9.17
C PRO A 136 -2.52 9.59 9.29
N GLU A 137 -2.40 9.09 10.50
CA GLU A 137 -2.08 7.69 10.73
C GLU A 137 -3.30 6.83 10.43
N PRO A 138 -3.16 5.66 9.77
CA PRO A 138 -4.29 4.78 9.48
C PRO A 138 -4.98 4.26 10.75
N ASP A 139 -6.32 4.29 10.79
CA ASP A 139 -7.12 3.63 11.82
C ASP A 139 -7.16 2.11 11.63
N LEU A 140 -7.01 1.65 10.38
CA LEU A 140 -7.00 0.23 10.02
C LEU A 140 -6.09 0.01 8.82
N VAL A 141 -5.15 -0.91 8.95
CA VAL A 141 -4.36 -1.43 7.83
C VAL A 141 -4.74 -2.88 7.60
N LEU A 142 -5.27 -3.19 6.42
CA LEU A 142 -5.58 -4.54 5.95
C LEU A 142 -4.42 -5.04 5.11
N TYR A 143 -3.59 -5.90 5.69
CA TYR A 143 -2.49 -6.52 4.96
C TYR A 143 -2.98 -7.80 4.26
N LEU A 144 -3.02 -7.76 2.93
CA LEU A 144 -3.41 -8.90 2.10
C LEU A 144 -2.21 -9.85 1.94
N ASP A 145 -2.15 -10.89 2.78
CA ASP A 145 -1.06 -11.88 2.74
C ASP A 145 -1.31 -12.94 1.67
N MET A 146 -0.66 -12.75 0.52
CA MET A 146 -0.65 -13.71 -0.59
C MET A 146 0.77 -14.25 -0.79
N PRO A 147 0.97 -15.59 -0.89
CA PRO A 147 2.27 -16.18 -1.21
C PRO A 147 2.86 -15.66 -2.52
N THR A 148 4.18 -15.41 -2.53
CA THR A 148 4.88 -14.84 -3.70
C THR A 148 4.69 -15.72 -4.95
N GLU A 149 4.71 -17.03 -4.78
CA GLU A 149 4.53 -18.01 -5.86
C GLU A 149 3.14 -17.92 -6.52
N ILE A 150 2.14 -17.49 -5.74
CA ILE A 150 0.78 -17.25 -6.25
C ILE A 150 0.72 -15.90 -6.95
N THR A 151 1.27 -14.84 -6.34
CA THR A 151 1.25 -13.49 -6.93
C THR A 151 2.01 -13.43 -8.25
N GLU A 152 3.16 -14.10 -8.37
CA GLU A 152 3.93 -14.19 -9.62
C GLU A 152 3.10 -14.85 -10.74
N ARG A 153 2.37 -15.92 -10.45
CA ARG A 153 1.47 -16.56 -11.44
C ARG A 153 0.36 -15.61 -11.89
N MET A 154 -0.23 -14.88 -10.93
CA MET A 154 -1.30 -13.91 -11.22
C MET A 154 -0.79 -12.70 -12.01
N MET A 155 0.40 -12.20 -11.70
CA MET A 155 1.03 -11.07 -12.40
C MET A 155 1.36 -11.42 -13.85
N ARG A 156 2.00 -12.59 -14.11
CA ARG A 156 2.27 -13.06 -15.47
C ARG A 156 1.00 -13.17 -16.32
N GLY A 157 -0.10 -13.66 -15.72
CA GLY A 157 -1.41 -13.70 -16.40
C GLY A 157 -1.94 -12.30 -16.75
N ARG A 158 -1.75 -11.32 -15.86
CA ARG A 158 -2.16 -9.93 -16.09
C ARG A 158 -1.33 -9.27 -17.20
N GLU A 159 -0.01 -9.40 -17.18
CA GLU A 159 0.89 -8.85 -18.20
C GLU A 159 0.53 -9.34 -19.60
N GLN A 160 0.26 -10.65 -19.74
CA GLN A 160 -0.19 -11.25 -21.00
C GLN A 160 -1.52 -10.69 -21.47
N ALA A 161 -2.43 -10.35 -20.55
CA ALA A 161 -3.76 -9.84 -20.88
C ALA A 161 -3.78 -8.33 -21.17
N THR A 162 -2.90 -7.54 -20.53
CA THR A 162 -2.97 -6.06 -20.56
C THR A 162 -1.81 -5.40 -21.29
N GLY A 163 -0.71 -6.10 -21.57
CA GLY A 163 0.51 -5.55 -22.18
C GLY A 163 1.22 -4.51 -21.31
N THR A 164 0.92 -4.45 -20.02
CA THR A 164 1.60 -3.54 -19.07
C THR A 164 3.00 -4.06 -18.75
N HIS A 165 4.01 -3.18 -18.76
CA HIS A 165 5.37 -3.53 -18.37
C HIS A 165 5.54 -3.42 -16.86
N ALA A 166 6.21 -4.41 -16.27
CA ALA A 166 6.64 -4.41 -14.88
C ALA A 166 7.61 -3.26 -14.58
N ASP A 167 7.47 -2.58 -13.43
CA ASP A 167 8.41 -1.58 -12.96
C ASP A 167 9.69 -2.22 -12.36
N ILE A 168 10.66 -1.40 -11.90
CA ILE A 168 11.94 -1.90 -11.36
C ILE A 168 11.75 -2.74 -10.09
N HIS A 169 10.66 -2.54 -9.33
CA HIS A 169 10.34 -3.35 -8.16
C HIS A 169 9.77 -4.72 -8.57
N GLU A 170 8.83 -4.71 -9.52
CA GLU A 170 8.16 -5.93 -10.01
C GLU A 170 9.11 -6.86 -10.79
N GLN A 171 10.16 -6.32 -11.39
CA GLN A 171 11.18 -7.08 -12.15
C GLN A 171 12.20 -7.80 -11.27
N ASP A 172 12.35 -7.43 -10.00
CA ASP A 172 13.35 -8.00 -9.08
C ASP A 172 12.72 -8.98 -8.09
N GLU A 173 12.75 -10.26 -8.44
CA GLU A 173 12.19 -11.34 -7.61
C GLU A 173 12.84 -11.43 -6.22
N ALA A 174 14.14 -11.18 -6.12
CA ALA A 174 14.86 -11.22 -4.83
C ALA A 174 14.38 -10.07 -3.93
N TYR A 175 14.19 -8.89 -4.53
CA TYR A 175 13.61 -7.75 -3.84
C TYR A 175 12.17 -8.03 -3.38
N LEU A 176 11.31 -8.59 -4.22
CA LEU A 176 9.93 -8.93 -3.85
C LEU A 176 9.88 -9.94 -2.68
N LYS A 177 10.77 -10.94 -2.67
CA LYS A 177 10.89 -11.88 -1.55
C LYS A 177 11.35 -11.18 -0.26
N SER A 178 12.31 -10.25 -0.36
CA SER A 178 12.75 -9.41 0.77
C SER A 178 11.61 -8.52 1.28
N CYS A 179 10.86 -7.88 0.41
CA CYS A 179 9.69 -7.09 0.77
C CYS A 179 8.66 -7.91 1.55
N ARG A 180 8.37 -9.13 1.10
CA ARG A 180 7.42 -10.00 1.79
C ARG A 180 7.93 -10.47 3.16
N ALA A 181 9.21 -10.80 3.28
CA ALA A 181 9.81 -11.14 4.57
C ALA A 181 9.73 -9.96 5.53
N ASN A 182 10.12 -8.76 5.08
CA ASN A 182 10.01 -7.52 5.84
C ASN A 182 8.55 -7.19 6.21
N ALA A 183 7.60 -7.38 5.29
CA ALA A 183 6.18 -7.11 5.54
C ALA A 183 5.65 -7.88 6.76
N ARG A 184 6.03 -9.16 6.91
CA ARG A 184 5.62 -9.97 8.08
C ARG A 184 6.13 -9.39 9.39
N GLU A 185 7.32 -8.80 9.38
CA GLU A 185 7.88 -8.13 10.55
C GLU A 185 7.15 -6.82 10.84
N VAL A 186 6.95 -5.99 9.83
CA VAL A 186 6.23 -4.71 9.95
C VAL A 186 4.79 -4.92 10.42
N VAL A 187 4.07 -5.88 9.82
CA VAL A 187 2.71 -6.26 10.22
C VAL A 187 2.62 -6.58 11.72
N ARG A 188 3.55 -7.39 12.21
CA ARG A 188 3.59 -7.76 13.63
C ARG A 188 3.92 -6.57 14.53
N ARG A 189 4.90 -5.73 14.12
CA ARG A 189 5.34 -4.56 14.91
C ARG A 189 4.26 -3.47 14.98
N CYS A 190 3.59 -3.21 13.88
CA CYS A 190 2.58 -2.15 13.76
C CYS A 190 1.16 -2.64 14.08
N GLY A 191 0.98 -3.93 14.38
CA GLY A 191 -0.34 -4.48 14.72
C GLY A 191 -1.34 -4.45 13.57
N TRP A 192 -0.87 -4.56 12.29
CA TRP A 192 -1.78 -4.56 11.15
C TRP A 192 -2.62 -5.82 11.09
N THR A 193 -3.83 -5.68 10.59
CA THR A 193 -4.77 -6.79 10.44
C THR A 193 -4.42 -7.59 9.20
N VAL A 194 -4.09 -8.88 9.39
CA VAL A 194 -3.75 -9.79 8.29
C VAL A 194 -5.00 -10.42 7.73
N VAL A 195 -5.22 -10.27 6.43
CA VAL A 195 -6.22 -11.00 5.65
C VAL A 195 -5.48 -12.05 4.82
N ARG A 196 -5.66 -13.33 5.16
CA ARG A 196 -5.05 -14.42 4.40
C ARG A 196 -5.76 -14.61 3.08
N CYS A 197 -5.02 -14.41 1.99
CA CYS A 197 -5.58 -14.46 0.63
C CYS A 197 -5.38 -15.80 -0.08
N SER A 198 -4.79 -16.80 0.59
CA SER A 198 -4.60 -18.15 0.05
C SER A 198 -5.09 -19.23 0.99
N ALA A 199 -5.49 -20.37 0.42
CA ALA A 199 -5.79 -21.62 1.09
C ALA A 199 -4.87 -22.70 0.48
N GLY A 200 -3.81 -23.07 1.23
CA GLY A 200 -2.72 -23.87 0.66
C GLY A 200 -2.04 -23.14 -0.51
N ASP A 201 -1.88 -23.86 -1.63
CA ASP A 201 -1.21 -23.35 -2.84
C ASP A 201 -2.15 -22.63 -3.84
N ALA A 202 -3.40 -22.41 -3.46
CA ALA A 202 -4.40 -21.73 -4.27
C ALA A 202 -4.85 -20.40 -3.65
N PRO A 203 -5.16 -19.37 -4.46
CA PRO A 203 -5.80 -18.18 -3.95
C PRO A 203 -7.22 -18.51 -3.44
N ARG A 204 -7.64 -17.84 -2.38
CA ARG A 204 -9.07 -17.83 -1.97
C ARG A 204 -9.89 -17.08 -3.02
N THR A 205 -11.20 -17.31 -3.02
CA THR A 205 -12.09 -16.55 -3.92
C THR A 205 -12.09 -15.07 -3.55
N VAL A 206 -12.32 -14.23 -4.54
CA VAL A 206 -12.40 -12.78 -4.35
C VAL A 206 -13.51 -12.42 -3.37
N GLU A 207 -14.61 -13.15 -3.44
CA GLU A 207 -15.81 -13.00 -2.60
C GLU A 207 -15.53 -13.37 -1.14
N ASP A 208 -14.84 -14.48 -0.88
CA ASP A 208 -14.51 -14.90 0.49
C ASP A 208 -13.59 -13.88 1.18
N ILE A 209 -12.59 -13.38 0.44
CA ILE A 209 -11.69 -12.34 0.94
C ILE A 209 -12.50 -11.06 1.24
N GLN A 210 -13.40 -10.68 0.34
CA GLN A 210 -14.24 -9.48 0.53
C GLN A 210 -15.20 -9.61 1.72
N GLN A 211 -15.75 -10.78 1.97
CA GLN A 211 -16.60 -11.01 3.15
C GLN A 211 -15.82 -10.82 4.44
N GLU A 212 -14.59 -11.33 4.52
CA GLU A 212 -13.70 -11.12 5.66
C GLU A 212 -13.34 -9.64 5.84
N VAL A 213 -12.91 -8.96 4.75
CA VAL A 213 -12.62 -7.53 4.72
C VAL A 213 -13.79 -6.71 5.24
N TRP A 214 -15.02 -6.98 4.73
CA TRP A 214 -16.21 -6.28 5.19
C TRP A 214 -16.51 -6.56 6.67
N GLY A 215 -16.36 -7.82 7.10
CA GLY A 215 -16.53 -8.21 8.51
C GLY A 215 -15.63 -7.42 9.46
N ILE A 216 -14.38 -7.13 9.04
CA ILE A 216 -13.43 -6.31 9.82
C ILE A 216 -13.83 -4.84 9.76
N VAL A 217 -14.02 -4.30 8.55
CA VAL A 217 -14.28 -2.86 8.34
C VAL A 217 -15.54 -2.38 9.06
N LYS A 218 -16.64 -3.16 9.04
CA LYS A 218 -17.88 -2.76 9.71
C LYS A 218 -17.75 -2.57 11.23
N THR A 219 -16.72 -3.14 11.85
CA THR A 219 -16.48 -2.93 13.29
C THR A 219 -15.83 -1.57 13.58
N LEU A 220 -15.28 -0.92 12.56
CA LEU A 220 -14.67 0.40 12.65
C LEU A 220 -15.68 1.52 12.38
N LEU A 221 -16.73 1.23 11.58
CA LEU A 221 -17.73 2.21 11.15
C LEU A 221 -18.76 2.49 12.25
#